data_e6de575e86a6d4ada662128487b2d6bb
#
_entry.id   e6de575e86a6d4ada662128487b2d6bb
#
_cell.length_a   1.000
_cell.length_b   1.000
_cell.length_c   1.000
_cell.angle_alpha   90.00
_cell.angle_beta   90.00
_cell.angle_gamma   90.00
#
_symmetry.space_group_name_H-M   'P 1'
#
loop_
_entity.id
_entity.type
_entity.pdbx_description
1 polymer ?
#
loop_
_entity_poly.entity_id
_entity_poly.type
_entity_poly.pdbx_seq_one_letter_code
_entity_poly.pdbx_strand_id
1 'polypeptide(L)'
;MINKSIINSYHKNGVVVLRGIISDKWISVLKKGLKKNFDKPSKYKCVYEKNNKKELFYDDYCNWSRISEYKNFIFNSNIALIAKVLMQSNKVNLFHEHVLIKEVGSKKRTPWHQDQGYYCVQGRDNVSIWIPLDKIDINSSMEFILGSHKWNKIFLPTKFKGHDYEHKDKEFEKIPDIENNRKDYEIISLSLIH
;
A
#
# COMPACT_ATOMS: atom_id res chain seq x y z
N MET A 1 9.49 -19.34 -3.89
CA MET A 1 10.26 -19.05 -2.65
C MET A 1 11.05 -17.76 -2.85
N ILE A 2 11.15 -16.94 -1.81
CA ILE A 2 11.97 -15.71 -1.84
C ILE A 2 13.44 -16.14 -1.72
N ASN A 3 14.22 -15.87 -2.76
CA ASN A 3 15.65 -16.17 -2.81
C ASN A 3 16.49 -14.92 -2.50
N LYS A 4 17.81 -15.12 -2.39
CA LYS A 4 18.77 -14.05 -2.07
C LYS A 4 18.75 -12.89 -3.10
N SER A 5 18.51 -13.19 -4.37
CA SER A 5 18.44 -12.18 -5.43
C SER A 5 17.23 -11.25 -5.21
N ILE A 6 16.06 -11.78 -4.85
CA ILE A 6 14.84 -11.01 -4.53
C ILE A 6 15.09 -10.11 -3.31
N ILE A 7 15.72 -10.64 -2.26
CA ILE A 7 16.04 -9.86 -1.06
C ILE A 7 16.99 -8.70 -1.42
N ASN A 8 18.04 -8.98 -2.17
CA ASN A 8 18.99 -7.96 -2.61
C ASN A 8 18.31 -6.89 -3.49
N SER A 9 17.42 -7.30 -4.39
CA SER A 9 16.63 -6.38 -5.20
C SER A 9 15.75 -5.47 -4.34
N TYR A 10 15.06 -6.04 -3.35
CA TYR A 10 14.24 -5.27 -2.41
C TYR A 10 15.08 -4.22 -1.65
N HIS A 11 16.23 -4.63 -1.08
CA HIS A 11 17.11 -3.69 -0.36
C HIS A 11 17.78 -2.65 -1.28
N LYS A 12 18.01 -3.00 -2.54
CA LYS A 12 18.55 -2.05 -3.52
C LYS A 12 17.48 -1.01 -3.92
N ASN A 13 16.29 -1.47 -4.26
CA ASN A 13 15.27 -0.69 -4.96
C ASN A 13 14.17 -0.14 -4.02
N GLY A 14 13.99 -0.71 -2.81
CA GLY A 14 12.91 -0.37 -1.89
C GLY A 14 11.56 -0.99 -2.24
N VAL A 15 11.49 -1.70 -3.34
CA VAL A 15 10.28 -2.38 -3.82
C VAL A 15 10.67 -3.65 -4.56
N VAL A 16 9.81 -4.67 -4.49
CA VAL A 16 9.94 -5.92 -5.26
C VAL A 16 8.56 -6.47 -5.60
N VAL A 17 8.43 -7.05 -6.78
CA VAL A 17 7.20 -7.73 -7.21
C VAL A 17 7.35 -9.23 -7.01
N LEU A 18 6.43 -9.84 -6.29
CA LEU A 18 6.39 -11.27 -6.01
C LEU A 18 5.16 -11.89 -6.70
N ARG A 19 5.32 -12.32 -7.94
CA ARG A 19 4.22 -12.90 -8.73
C ARG A 19 3.88 -14.30 -8.26
N GLY A 20 2.57 -14.63 -8.23
CA GLY A 20 2.07 -15.97 -7.90
C GLY A 20 2.35 -16.43 -6.46
N ILE A 21 2.77 -15.53 -5.56
CA ILE A 21 3.12 -15.90 -4.18
C ILE A 21 1.89 -16.02 -3.27
N ILE A 22 0.81 -15.37 -3.63
CA ILE A 22 -0.49 -15.47 -2.96
C ILE A 22 -1.39 -16.38 -3.81
N SER A 23 -1.82 -17.50 -3.26
CA SER A 23 -2.65 -18.46 -3.97
C SER A 23 -4.07 -17.94 -4.22
N ASP A 24 -4.76 -18.48 -5.24
CA ASP A 24 -6.15 -18.15 -5.56
C ASP A 24 -7.10 -18.43 -4.39
N LYS A 25 -6.78 -19.43 -3.55
CA LYS A 25 -7.50 -19.69 -2.30
C LYS A 25 -7.48 -18.45 -1.40
N TRP A 26 -6.32 -17.83 -1.22
CA TRP A 26 -6.18 -16.65 -0.37
C TRP A 26 -6.81 -15.41 -1.00
N ILE A 27 -6.70 -15.25 -2.32
CA ILE A 27 -7.41 -14.20 -3.05
C ILE A 27 -8.92 -14.33 -2.85
N SER A 28 -9.46 -15.56 -2.93
CA SER A 28 -10.88 -15.82 -2.68
C SER A 28 -11.30 -15.51 -1.25
N VAL A 29 -10.45 -15.80 -0.26
CA VAL A 29 -10.69 -15.46 1.14
C VAL A 29 -10.73 -13.94 1.31
N LEU A 30 -9.75 -13.22 0.75
CA LEU A 30 -9.70 -11.76 0.82
C LEU A 30 -10.90 -11.10 0.14
N LYS A 31 -11.36 -11.60 -1.02
CA LYS A 31 -12.57 -11.12 -1.69
C LYS A 31 -13.83 -11.31 -0.83
N LYS A 32 -13.96 -12.42 -0.11
CA LYS A 32 -15.06 -12.61 0.86
C LYS A 32 -14.98 -11.60 2.01
N GLY A 33 -13.78 -11.35 2.53
CA GLY A 33 -13.56 -10.33 3.55
C GLY A 33 -13.90 -8.94 3.04
N LEU A 34 -13.51 -8.61 1.81
CA LEU A 34 -13.82 -7.35 1.15
C LEU A 34 -15.34 -7.14 1.04
N LYS A 35 -16.10 -8.17 0.63
CA LYS A 35 -17.56 -8.08 0.60
C LYS A 35 -18.15 -7.74 1.97
N LYS A 36 -17.71 -8.42 3.04
CA LYS A 36 -18.14 -8.11 4.41
C LYS A 36 -17.79 -6.69 4.83
N ASN A 37 -16.63 -6.20 4.40
CA ASN A 37 -16.21 -4.83 4.67
C ASN A 37 -17.13 -3.82 3.97
N PHE A 38 -17.56 -4.09 2.73
CA PHE A 38 -18.52 -3.26 2.01
C PHE A 38 -19.88 -3.24 2.66
N ASP A 39 -20.38 -4.42 3.02
CA ASP A 39 -21.70 -4.56 3.64
C ASP A 39 -21.77 -3.84 5.00
N LYS A 40 -20.66 -3.81 5.72
CA LYS A 40 -20.54 -3.16 7.03
C LYS A 40 -19.17 -2.48 7.18
N PRO A 41 -19.00 -1.25 6.65
CA PRO A 41 -17.75 -0.52 6.79
C PRO A 41 -17.48 -0.11 8.23
N SER A 42 -16.21 0.21 8.53
CA SER A 42 -15.81 0.72 9.84
C SER A 42 -16.07 2.22 9.97
N LYS A 43 -15.83 2.74 11.17
CA LYS A 43 -15.82 4.18 11.43
C LYS A 43 -14.68 4.94 10.73
N TYR A 44 -13.71 4.21 10.22
CA TYR A 44 -12.53 4.78 9.53
C TYR A 44 -12.72 4.90 8.03
N LYS A 45 -13.85 4.39 7.48
CA LYS A 45 -14.13 4.55 6.05
C LYS A 45 -14.08 6.02 5.65
N CYS A 46 -13.28 6.32 4.62
CA CYS A 46 -13.21 7.64 4.03
C CYS A 46 -13.53 7.57 2.53
N VAL A 47 -14.35 8.49 2.05
CA VAL A 47 -14.71 8.59 0.63
C VAL A 47 -14.04 9.82 0.03
N TYR A 48 -13.29 9.61 -1.02
CA TYR A 48 -12.47 10.63 -1.70
C TYR A 48 -13.08 11.15 -2.98
N GLU A 49 -13.88 10.31 -3.66
CA GLU A 49 -14.57 10.67 -4.90
C GLU A 49 -15.95 10.01 -4.97
N LYS A 50 -16.93 10.79 -5.41
CA LYS A 50 -18.30 10.34 -5.66
C LYS A 50 -18.79 10.85 -7.00
N ASN A 51 -19.62 10.05 -7.67
CA ASN A 51 -20.43 10.49 -8.79
C ASN A 51 -21.90 10.21 -8.46
N ASN A 52 -22.70 11.25 -8.26
CA ASN A 52 -24.03 11.16 -7.70
C ASN A 52 -24.01 10.39 -6.36
N LYS A 53 -24.73 9.26 -6.29
CA LYS A 53 -24.79 8.40 -5.11
C LYS A 53 -23.72 7.30 -5.08
N LYS A 54 -22.98 7.09 -6.17
CA LYS A 54 -21.96 6.05 -6.26
C LYS A 54 -20.62 6.56 -5.74
N GLU A 55 -20.05 5.84 -4.79
CA GLU A 55 -18.68 6.07 -4.32
C GLU A 55 -17.71 5.46 -5.33
N LEU A 56 -16.78 6.27 -5.86
CA LEU A 56 -15.83 5.86 -6.88
C LEU A 56 -14.44 5.60 -6.33
N PHE A 57 -14.03 6.36 -5.31
CA PHE A 57 -12.77 6.16 -4.63
C PHE A 57 -12.96 6.30 -3.13
N TYR A 58 -12.64 5.25 -2.40
CA TYR A 58 -12.76 5.22 -0.95
C TYR A 58 -11.81 4.18 -0.35
N ASP A 59 -11.57 4.29 0.93
CA ASP A 59 -10.81 3.34 1.72
C ASP A 59 -11.50 2.99 3.04
N ASP A 60 -10.97 1.95 3.67
CA ASP A 60 -11.28 1.55 5.04
C ASP A 60 -10.09 0.78 5.62
N TYR A 61 -9.83 0.88 6.90
CA TYR A 61 -8.68 0.25 7.53
C TYR A 61 -8.96 -0.20 8.97
N CYS A 62 -8.03 -0.97 9.56
CA CYS A 62 -8.15 -1.55 10.91
C CYS A 62 -9.35 -2.49 11.09
N ASN A 63 -9.67 -3.27 10.07
CA ASN A 63 -10.82 -4.18 10.05
C ASN A 63 -10.45 -5.64 10.36
N TRP A 64 -9.17 -5.98 10.37
CA TRP A 64 -8.69 -7.36 10.52
C TRP A 64 -9.21 -8.06 11.77
N SER A 65 -9.42 -7.35 12.88
CA SER A 65 -9.89 -7.94 14.12
C SER A 65 -11.38 -8.32 14.09
N ARG A 66 -12.19 -7.63 13.29
CA ARG A 66 -13.64 -7.86 13.15
C ARG A 66 -14.02 -8.68 11.92
N ILE A 67 -13.15 -8.75 10.89
CA ILE A 67 -13.36 -9.52 9.67
C ILE A 67 -12.47 -10.76 9.71
N SER A 68 -13.09 -11.91 9.98
CA SER A 68 -12.40 -13.18 10.18
C SER A 68 -11.54 -13.61 8.99
N GLU A 69 -11.93 -13.25 7.77
CA GLU A 69 -11.18 -13.53 6.55
C GLU A 69 -9.84 -12.79 6.52
N TYR A 70 -9.83 -11.52 6.91
CA TYR A 70 -8.59 -10.75 7.01
C TYR A 70 -7.68 -11.30 8.11
N LYS A 71 -8.26 -11.56 9.28
CA LYS A 71 -7.52 -12.20 10.38
C LYS A 71 -6.92 -13.54 9.95
N ASN A 72 -7.71 -14.38 9.29
CA ASN A 72 -7.27 -15.68 8.82
C ASN A 72 -6.12 -15.55 7.81
N PHE A 73 -6.23 -14.62 6.84
CA PHE A 73 -5.16 -14.36 5.88
C PHE A 73 -3.87 -13.89 6.56
N ILE A 74 -3.96 -12.90 7.43
CA ILE A 74 -2.80 -12.29 8.08
C ILE A 74 -2.02 -13.31 8.92
N PHE A 75 -2.71 -14.15 9.70
CA PHE A 75 -2.06 -15.06 10.65
C PHE A 75 -1.77 -16.45 10.10
N ASN A 76 -2.45 -16.90 9.05
CA ASN A 76 -2.34 -18.27 8.55
C ASN A 76 -1.81 -18.37 7.11
N SER A 77 -1.58 -17.25 6.42
CA SER A 77 -0.86 -17.25 5.16
C SER A 77 0.64 -17.08 5.37
N ASN A 78 1.39 -17.06 4.25
CA ASN A 78 2.83 -16.81 4.28
C ASN A 78 3.21 -15.32 4.33
N ILE A 79 2.23 -14.41 4.51
CA ILE A 79 2.49 -12.96 4.38
C ILE A 79 3.48 -12.45 5.45
N ALA A 80 3.35 -12.92 6.69
CA ALA A 80 4.27 -12.56 7.76
C ALA A 80 5.69 -13.09 7.52
N LEU A 81 5.82 -14.29 6.95
CA LEU A 81 7.11 -14.85 6.56
C LEU A 81 7.75 -14.04 5.43
N ILE A 82 6.98 -13.61 4.44
CA ILE A 82 7.44 -12.72 3.36
C ILE A 82 8.01 -11.44 3.96
N ALA A 83 7.26 -10.77 4.82
CA ALA A 83 7.71 -9.54 5.49
C ALA A 83 9.00 -9.78 6.31
N LYS A 84 9.03 -10.85 7.11
CA LYS A 84 10.20 -11.25 7.89
C LYS A 84 11.46 -11.40 7.04
N VAL A 85 11.34 -12.13 5.92
CA VAL A 85 12.48 -12.43 5.05
C VAL A 85 12.96 -11.17 4.33
N LEU A 86 12.06 -10.33 3.81
CA LEU A 86 12.43 -9.09 3.13
C LEU A 86 13.09 -8.08 4.08
N MET A 87 12.58 -7.93 5.28
CA MET A 87 13.17 -7.04 6.30
C MET A 87 14.40 -7.63 6.97
N GLN A 88 14.72 -8.93 6.74
CA GLN A 88 15.78 -9.66 7.44
C GLN A 88 15.65 -9.56 8.99
N SER A 89 14.42 -9.52 9.46
CA SER A 89 14.09 -9.35 10.88
C SER A 89 13.77 -10.69 11.55
N ASN A 90 14.04 -10.80 12.83
CA ASN A 90 13.67 -11.99 13.61
C ASN A 90 12.20 -11.98 14.04
N LYS A 91 11.58 -10.80 14.09
CA LYS A 91 10.20 -10.60 14.54
C LYS A 91 9.45 -9.68 13.58
N VAL A 92 8.17 -9.98 13.35
CA VAL A 92 7.26 -9.14 12.57
C VAL A 92 6.02 -8.86 13.40
N ASN A 93 5.62 -7.61 13.47
CA ASN A 93 4.37 -7.18 14.08
C ASN A 93 3.44 -6.64 12.99
N LEU A 94 2.17 -7.00 13.06
CA LEU A 94 1.15 -6.37 12.24
C LEU A 94 0.95 -4.94 12.73
N PHE A 95 1.03 -3.97 11.83
CA PHE A 95 0.63 -2.60 12.12
C PHE A 95 -0.87 -2.43 11.86
N HIS A 96 -1.31 -2.50 10.60
CA HIS A 96 -2.72 -2.55 10.23
C HIS A 96 -2.88 -3.12 8.82
N GLU A 97 -4.11 -3.45 8.42
CA GLU A 97 -4.47 -3.61 7.03
C GLU A 97 -5.24 -2.37 6.54
N HIS A 98 -5.14 -2.13 5.24
CA HIS A 98 -5.79 -1.02 4.57
C HIS A 98 -6.44 -1.53 3.27
N VAL A 99 -7.71 -1.31 3.14
CA VAL A 99 -8.48 -1.64 1.93
C VAL A 99 -8.68 -0.35 1.13
N LEU A 100 -8.24 -0.35 -0.12
CA LEU A 100 -8.35 0.79 -1.03
C LEU A 100 -9.14 0.38 -2.27
N ILE A 101 -10.18 1.11 -2.60
CA ILE A 101 -11.06 0.79 -3.71
C ILE A 101 -11.15 1.97 -4.66
N LYS A 102 -10.85 1.68 -5.94
CA LYS A 102 -11.11 2.58 -7.05
C LYS A 102 -12.04 1.90 -8.05
N GLU A 103 -13.24 2.44 -8.17
CA GLU A 103 -14.23 1.99 -9.13
C GLU A 103 -13.94 2.52 -10.54
N VAL A 104 -14.46 1.82 -11.53
CA VAL A 104 -14.41 2.28 -12.93
C VAL A 104 -15.03 3.68 -13.03
N GLY A 105 -14.29 4.60 -13.66
CA GLY A 105 -14.67 6.00 -13.81
C GLY A 105 -14.09 6.94 -12.75
N SER A 106 -13.38 6.42 -11.74
CA SER A 106 -12.60 7.27 -10.83
C SER A 106 -11.48 7.98 -11.59
N LYS A 107 -11.42 9.29 -11.45
CA LYS A 107 -10.37 10.14 -12.05
C LYS A 107 -9.31 10.58 -11.05
N LYS A 108 -9.58 10.38 -9.78
CA LYS A 108 -8.71 10.85 -8.71
C LYS A 108 -7.47 9.95 -8.60
N ARG A 109 -6.30 10.54 -8.78
CA ARG A 109 -5.01 9.86 -8.55
C ARG A 109 -4.63 9.92 -7.08
N THR A 110 -3.97 8.87 -6.61
CA THR A 110 -3.27 8.91 -5.33
C THR A 110 -2.03 9.80 -5.49
N PRO A 111 -1.85 10.81 -4.65
CA PRO A 111 -0.64 11.64 -4.70
C PRO A 111 0.61 10.80 -4.44
N TRP A 112 1.76 11.25 -4.94
CA TRP A 112 3.04 10.73 -4.50
C TRP A 112 3.17 10.93 -3.00
N HIS A 113 3.56 9.90 -2.29
CA HIS A 113 3.69 9.93 -0.83
C HIS A 113 4.69 8.89 -0.34
N GLN A 114 5.08 9.04 0.89
CA GLN A 114 5.84 8.07 1.66
C GLN A 114 4.96 7.58 2.81
N ASP A 115 4.78 6.28 2.92
CA ASP A 115 3.93 5.67 3.95
C ASP A 115 4.38 6.05 5.37
N GLN A 116 5.69 6.12 5.61
CA GLN A 116 6.24 6.43 6.93
C GLN A 116 5.71 7.73 7.53
N GLY A 117 5.45 8.75 6.71
CA GLY A 117 4.90 10.03 7.18
C GLY A 117 3.51 9.94 7.79
N TYR A 118 2.75 8.86 7.50
CA TYR A 118 1.41 8.63 8.05
C TYR A 118 1.42 7.75 9.30
N TYR A 119 2.57 7.14 9.63
CA TYR A 119 2.64 6.15 10.69
C TYR A 119 3.07 6.76 12.03
N CYS A 120 2.48 6.29 13.12
CA CYS A 120 2.86 6.66 14.48
C CYS A 120 4.05 5.85 15.02
N VAL A 121 4.79 5.19 14.14
CA VAL A 121 5.99 4.40 14.47
C VAL A 121 7.17 4.90 13.67
N GLN A 122 8.35 4.91 14.30
CA GLN A 122 9.60 5.26 13.65
C GLN A 122 10.44 4.01 13.44
N GLY A 123 11.25 3.99 12.39
CA GLY A 123 12.18 2.91 12.11
C GLY A 123 12.28 2.59 10.62
N ARG A 124 13.33 1.84 10.25
CA ARG A 124 13.58 1.44 8.86
C ARG A 124 12.96 0.09 8.51
N ASP A 125 12.73 -0.76 9.50
CA ASP A 125 12.16 -2.09 9.31
C ASP A 125 10.64 -2.02 9.27
N ASN A 126 10.15 -1.37 8.24
CA ASN A 126 8.74 -1.20 7.92
C ASN A 126 8.49 -1.61 6.48
N VAL A 127 7.52 -2.47 6.24
CA VAL A 127 7.15 -2.96 4.92
C VAL A 127 5.65 -2.95 4.71
N SER A 128 5.20 -2.33 3.63
CA SER A 128 3.84 -2.42 3.14
C SER A 128 3.74 -3.50 2.06
N ILE A 129 2.73 -4.33 2.13
CA ILE A 129 2.50 -5.38 1.12
C ILE A 129 1.19 -5.09 0.41
N TRP A 130 1.29 -4.72 -0.86
CA TRP A 130 0.14 -4.47 -1.70
C TRP A 130 -0.31 -5.75 -2.41
N ILE A 131 -1.58 -6.10 -2.25
CA ILE A 131 -2.18 -7.31 -2.82
C ILE A 131 -3.40 -6.89 -3.63
N PRO A 132 -3.28 -6.77 -4.95
CA PRO A 132 -4.44 -6.52 -5.80
C PRO A 132 -5.35 -7.76 -5.83
N LEU A 133 -6.65 -7.52 -5.69
CA LEU A 133 -7.66 -8.57 -5.74
C LEU A 133 -8.26 -8.73 -7.14
N ASP A 134 -7.99 -7.78 -8.04
CA ASP A 134 -8.43 -7.78 -9.43
C ASP A 134 -7.25 -7.56 -10.37
N LYS A 135 -7.45 -7.80 -11.65
CA LYS A 135 -6.46 -7.45 -12.68
C LYS A 135 -6.28 -5.93 -12.71
N ILE A 136 -5.03 -5.48 -12.65
CA ILE A 136 -4.69 -4.08 -12.68
C ILE A 136 -4.01 -3.75 -14.00
N ASP A 137 -4.62 -2.83 -14.76
CA ASP A 137 -4.03 -2.25 -15.94
C ASP A 137 -2.82 -1.38 -15.57
N ILE A 138 -1.84 -1.29 -16.49
CA ILE A 138 -0.62 -0.51 -16.24
C ILE A 138 -0.90 0.96 -15.94
N ASN A 139 -1.91 1.54 -16.56
CA ASN A 139 -2.28 2.94 -16.36
C ASN A 139 -2.99 3.18 -15.00
N SER A 140 -3.46 2.11 -14.36
CA SER A 140 -4.13 2.13 -13.06
C SER A 140 -3.26 1.55 -11.95
N SER A 141 -2.05 1.09 -12.28
CA SER A 141 -1.13 0.48 -11.33
C SER A 141 -0.47 1.51 -10.43
N MET A 142 0.05 1.02 -9.28
CA MET A 142 0.90 1.83 -8.43
C MET A 142 2.25 2.06 -9.10
N GLU A 143 2.79 3.25 -8.91
CA GLU A 143 4.12 3.64 -9.36
C GLU A 143 5.04 3.82 -8.16
N PHE A 144 6.30 3.44 -8.31
CA PHE A 144 7.32 3.56 -7.27
C PHE A 144 8.58 4.17 -7.84
N ILE A 145 9.25 5.03 -7.06
CA ILE A 145 10.57 5.54 -7.38
C ILE A 145 11.60 4.60 -6.77
N LEU A 146 12.39 3.94 -7.61
CA LEU A 146 13.41 3.02 -7.16
C LEU A 146 14.48 3.72 -6.32
N GLY A 147 14.83 3.12 -5.20
CA GLY A 147 15.85 3.65 -4.30
C GLY A 147 15.41 4.82 -3.40
N SER A 148 14.17 5.32 -3.53
CA SER A 148 13.69 6.46 -2.75
C SER A 148 13.71 6.25 -1.24
N HIS A 149 13.59 4.99 -0.78
CA HIS A 149 13.72 4.64 0.64
C HIS A 149 15.11 4.96 1.24
N LYS A 150 16.12 5.24 0.41
CA LYS A 150 17.47 5.62 0.82
C LYS A 150 17.72 7.13 0.88
N TRP A 151 16.72 7.94 0.59
CA TRP A 151 16.87 9.39 0.62
C TRP A 151 17.10 9.95 2.03
N ASN A 152 16.89 9.15 3.08
CA ASN A 152 17.02 9.53 4.49
C ASN A 152 16.18 10.76 4.85
N LYS A 153 15.02 10.89 4.25
CA LYS A 153 14.08 11.98 4.42
C LYS A 153 12.73 11.42 4.87
N ILE A 154 12.02 12.18 5.68
CA ILE A 154 10.62 11.93 6.00
C ILE A 154 9.81 13.04 5.35
N PHE A 155 8.87 12.64 4.52
CA PHE A 155 8.05 13.58 3.77
C PHE A 155 6.72 13.86 4.46
N LEU A 156 6.29 15.11 4.32
CA LEU A 156 5.01 15.57 4.86
C LEU A 156 3.87 14.75 4.24
N PRO A 157 3.04 14.08 5.06
CA PRO A 157 1.90 13.35 4.53
C PRO A 157 0.86 14.30 3.94
N THR A 158 0.37 13.98 2.76
CA THR A 158 -0.65 14.76 2.04
C THR A 158 -1.99 14.04 2.10
N LYS A 159 -3.05 14.73 2.48
CA LYS A 159 -4.41 14.17 2.44
C LYS A 159 -4.83 13.96 0.99
N PHE A 160 -5.55 12.87 0.72
CA PHE A 160 -6.15 12.62 -0.61
C PHE A 160 -7.07 13.76 -1.11
N LYS A 161 -7.48 14.66 -0.23
CA LYS A 161 -8.24 15.87 -0.56
C LYS A 161 -7.36 17.05 -1.00
N GLY A 162 -6.03 16.86 -1.09
CA GLY A 162 -5.10 17.86 -1.60
C GLY A 162 -4.63 18.90 -0.57
N HIS A 163 -4.85 18.65 0.71
CA HIS A 163 -4.31 19.49 1.78
C HIS A 163 -3.28 18.69 2.58
N ASP A 164 -2.18 19.35 2.92
CA ASP A 164 -1.18 18.77 3.80
C ASP A 164 -1.75 18.62 5.22
N TYR A 165 -1.24 17.66 5.97
CA TYR A 165 -1.48 17.64 7.41
C TYR A 165 -0.71 18.80 8.03
N GLU A 166 -1.37 19.52 8.96
CA GLU A 166 -0.67 20.50 9.79
C GLU A 166 0.27 19.76 10.73
N HIS A 167 1.55 19.71 10.38
CA HIS A 167 2.60 19.24 11.27
C HIS A 167 3.36 20.43 11.83
N LYS A 168 3.49 20.45 13.14
CA LYS A 168 4.32 21.45 13.84
C LYS A 168 5.81 21.09 13.82
N ASP A 169 6.14 19.85 13.45
CA ASP A 169 7.51 19.35 13.44
C ASP A 169 8.22 19.80 12.15
N LYS A 170 9.34 20.49 12.33
CA LYS A 170 10.18 21.02 11.26
C LYS A 170 10.98 19.95 10.50
N GLU A 171 10.85 18.68 10.87
CA GLU A 171 11.61 17.57 10.30
C GLU A 171 11.02 16.98 9.00
N PHE A 172 9.80 17.37 8.64
CA PHE A 172 9.16 16.88 7.43
C PHE A 172 9.51 17.75 6.22
N GLU A 173 9.99 17.11 5.15
CA GLU A 173 10.21 17.77 3.88
C GLU A 173 8.99 17.65 2.97
N LYS A 174 8.83 18.58 2.03
CA LYS A 174 7.84 18.43 0.96
C LYS A 174 8.32 17.40 -0.05
N ILE A 175 7.38 16.57 -0.54
CA ILE A 175 7.66 15.67 -1.65
C ILE A 175 8.07 16.50 -2.87
N PRO A 176 9.16 16.13 -3.58
CA PRO A 176 9.54 16.77 -4.81
C PRO A 176 8.42 16.74 -5.85
N ASP A 177 8.43 17.66 -6.78
CA ASP A 177 7.49 17.65 -7.91
C ASP A 177 7.88 16.57 -8.93
N ILE A 178 7.48 15.35 -8.63
CA ILE A 178 7.83 14.16 -9.41
C ILE A 178 7.13 14.18 -10.76
N GLU A 179 5.87 14.63 -10.82
CA GLU A 179 5.09 14.59 -12.06
C GLU A 179 5.71 15.48 -13.15
N ASN A 180 6.20 16.64 -12.82
CA ASN A 180 6.85 17.55 -13.77
C ASN A 180 8.31 17.16 -14.05
N ASN A 181 8.93 16.34 -13.20
CA ASN A 181 10.34 15.95 -13.30
C ASN A 181 10.54 14.44 -13.41
N ARG A 182 9.58 13.71 -13.99
CA ARG A 182 9.60 12.23 -14.07
C ARG A 182 10.88 11.66 -14.68
N LYS A 183 11.50 12.37 -15.62
CA LYS A 183 12.77 11.97 -16.28
C LYS A 183 13.97 11.90 -15.31
N ASP A 184 13.88 12.57 -14.18
CA ASP A 184 14.97 12.63 -13.19
C ASP A 184 14.90 11.46 -12.19
N TYR A 185 13.89 10.60 -12.30
CA TYR A 185 13.63 9.49 -11.41
C TYR A 185 13.50 8.17 -12.17
N GLU A 186 14.03 7.10 -11.60
CA GLU A 186 13.78 5.75 -12.08
C GLU A 186 12.43 5.27 -11.51
N ILE A 187 11.38 5.35 -12.33
CA ILE A 187 10.00 5.03 -11.93
C ILE A 187 9.62 3.68 -12.52
N ILE A 188 9.07 2.81 -11.70
CA ILE A 188 8.46 1.57 -12.14
C ILE A 188 6.96 1.56 -11.86
N SER A 189 6.18 0.98 -12.78
CA SER A 189 4.76 0.71 -12.62
C SER A 189 4.54 -0.77 -12.36
N LEU A 190 3.74 -1.10 -11.36
CA LEU A 190 3.49 -2.49 -10.97
C LEU A 190 2.19 -2.99 -11.60
N SER A 191 2.17 -3.21 -12.91
CA SER A 191 1.04 -3.88 -13.54
C SER A 191 1.04 -5.37 -13.19
N LEU A 192 -0.11 -5.90 -12.80
CA LEU A 192 -0.36 -7.33 -12.74
C LEU A 192 -1.07 -7.74 -14.02
N ILE A 193 -0.28 -7.97 -15.06
CA ILE A 193 -0.73 -8.79 -16.18
C ILE A 193 -0.40 -10.22 -15.80
N HIS A 194 -1.44 -11.02 -15.61
CA HIS A 194 -1.31 -12.46 -15.43
C HIS A 194 -1.12 -13.11 -16.79
#